data_e1bfea6778254daf9db4d6b6b0718a00
#
_entry.id   e1bfea6778254daf9db4d6b6b0718a00
#
_cell.length_a   1.000
_cell.length_b   1.000
_cell.length_c   1.000
_cell.angle_alpha   90.00
_cell.angle_beta   90.00
_cell.angle_gamma   90.00
#
_symmetry.space_group_name_H-M   'P 1'
#
loop_
_entity.id
_entity.type
_entity.pdbx_description
1 polymer ?
#
loop_
_entity_poly.entity_id
_entity_poly.type
_entity_poly.pdbx_seq_one_letter_code
_entity_poly.pdbx_strand_id
1 'polypeptide(L)'
;MALIDNTFLRQYELQVNDDLAIIEYSLQDRKIFLTKLIIPESVSDDNFTEEFLILVLEDIRDREISVVPTAPTIAKFIRKNRKYKKMLPVGILSLIHI
;
A
#
# COMPACT_ATOMS: atom_id res chain seq x y z
N MET A 1 -8.33 2.46 -14.39
CA MET A 1 -7.04 3.05 -13.97
C MET A 1 -5.97 1.98 -13.97
N ALA A 2 -4.79 2.31 -14.46
CA ALA A 2 -3.72 1.33 -14.59
C ALA A 2 -2.69 1.52 -13.48
N LEU A 3 -2.62 0.56 -12.57
CA LEU A 3 -1.61 0.53 -11.53
C LEU A 3 -0.26 0.18 -12.14
N ILE A 4 0.78 0.93 -11.81
CA ILE A 4 2.13 0.68 -12.25
C ILE A 4 2.99 0.35 -11.04
N ASP A 5 3.74 -0.75 -11.13
CA ASP A 5 4.79 -1.04 -10.15
C ASP A 5 6.11 -0.58 -10.76
N ASN A 6 6.56 0.59 -10.33
CA ASN A 6 7.83 1.15 -10.80
C ASN A 6 8.95 0.54 -9.97
N THR A 7 9.48 -0.59 -10.46
CA THR A 7 10.50 -1.34 -9.71
C THR A 7 11.84 -0.60 -9.64
N PHE A 8 12.09 0.29 -10.59
CA PHE A 8 13.33 1.08 -10.58
C PHE A 8 13.33 2.06 -9.40
N LEU A 9 12.22 2.76 -9.20
CA LEU A 9 12.07 3.73 -8.11
C LEU A 9 11.52 3.09 -6.84
N ARG A 10 11.12 1.82 -6.89
CA ARG A 10 10.51 1.09 -5.78
C ARG A 10 9.28 1.80 -5.25
N GLN A 11 8.34 2.01 -6.14
CA GLN A 11 7.07 2.62 -5.77
C GLN A 11 5.94 2.15 -6.69
N TYR A 12 4.75 2.02 -6.12
CA TYR A 12 3.53 1.85 -6.90
C TYR A 12 3.04 3.22 -7.31
N GLU A 13 2.53 3.33 -8.53
CA GLU A 13 2.08 4.59 -9.09
C GLU A 13 0.68 4.43 -9.68
N LEU A 14 -0.17 5.41 -9.45
CA LEU A 14 -1.49 5.48 -10.06
C LEU A 14 -1.72 6.91 -10.51
N GLN A 15 -1.90 7.10 -11.82
CA GLN A 15 -2.11 8.42 -12.36
C GLN A 15 -3.53 8.89 -12.08
N VAL A 16 -3.66 10.13 -11.61
CA VAL A 16 -4.95 10.76 -11.38
C VAL A 16 -4.83 12.21 -11.83
N ASN A 17 -5.69 12.61 -12.77
CA ASN A 17 -5.57 13.90 -13.44
C ASN A 17 -4.17 13.98 -14.07
N ASP A 18 -3.41 15.04 -13.80
CA ASP A 18 -2.06 15.19 -14.32
C ASP A 18 -0.99 14.84 -13.28
N ASP A 19 -1.39 14.23 -12.18
CA ASP A 19 -0.50 13.93 -11.06
C ASP A 19 -0.37 12.43 -10.83
N LEU A 20 0.59 12.04 -10.01
CA LEU A 20 0.78 10.65 -9.61
C LEU A 20 0.53 10.47 -8.11
N ALA A 21 -0.31 9.49 -7.79
CA ALA A 21 -0.37 8.98 -6.42
C ALA A 21 0.71 7.91 -6.30
N ILE A 22 1.41 7.87 -5.18
CA ILE A 22 2.58 7.02 -5.01
C ILE A 22 2.53 6.30 -3.67
N ILE A 23 2.91 5.02 -3.68
CA ILE A 23 3.22 4.29 -2.45
C ILE A 23 4.64 3.78 -2.58
N GLU A 24 5.54 4.33 -1.79
CA GLU A 24 6.93 3.90 -1.77
C GLU A 24 7.06 2.63 -0.95
N TYR A 25 7.95 1.74 -1.37
CA TYR A 25 8.13 0.48 -0.68
C TYR A 25 9.58 0.02 -0.68
N SER A 26 9.89 -0.94 0.19
CA SER A 26 11.13 -1.68 0.11
C SER A 26 10.81 -3.17 0.21
N LEU A 27 11.65 -4.00 -0.41
CA LEU A 27 11.46 -5.45 -0.42
C LEU A 27 12.59 -6.11 0.36
N GLN A 28 12.23 -7.01 1.29
CA GLN A 28 13.19 -7.78 2.07
C GLN A 28 12.59 -9.15 2.40
N ASP A 29 13.25 -10.21 2.00
CA ASP A 29 12.88 -11.57 2.40
C ASP A 29 11.40 -11.91 2.23
N ARG A 30 10.84 -11.68 1.05
CA ARG A 30 9.44 -11.96 0.75
C ARG A 30 8.46 -11.11 1.57
N LYS A 31 8.92 -9.97 2.03
CA LYS A 31 8.08 -8.97 2.69
C LYS A 31 8.21 -7.66 1.95
N ILE A 32 7.10 -6.98 1.77
CA ILE A 32 7.11 -5.64 1.19
C ILE A 32 6.72 -4.64 2.28
N PHE A 33 7.61 -3.67 2.49
CA PHE A 33 7.38 -2.62 3.49
C PHE A 33 6.80 -1.42 2.75
N LEU A 34 5.56 -1.08 3.04
CA LEU A 34 4.90 0.08 2.44
C LEU A 34 5.22 1.28 3.34
N THR A 35 6.16 2.09 2.90
CA THR A 35 6.79 3.08 3.79
C THR A 35 6.21 4.48 3.69
N LYS A 36 5.61 4.83 2.55
CA LYS A 36 5.12 6.19 2.36
C LYS A 36 3.97 6.22 1.37
N LEU A 37 2.94 6.98 1.71
CA LEU A 37 1.79 7.21 0.85
C LEU A 37 1.76 8.68 0.48
N ILE A 38 1.76 8.98 -0.82
CA ILE A 38 1.70 10.34 -1.32
C ILE A 38 0.48 10.46 -2.24
N ILE A 39 -0.47 11.27 -1.83
CA ILE A 39 -1.67 11.55 -2.60
C ILE A 39 -1.59 13.00 -3.08
N PRO A 40 -1.78 13.27 -4.38
CA PRO A 40 -1.73 14.64 -4.90
C PRO A 40 -2.78 15.54 -4.25
N GLU A 41 -2.44 16.81 -4.06
CA GLU A 41 -3.38 17.78 -3.50
C GLU A 41 -4.62 17.98 -4.37
N SER A 42 -4.50 17.71 -5.66
CA SER A 42 -5.63 17.79 -6.57
C SER A 42 -6.71 16.77 -6.29
N VAL A 43 -6.40 15.77 -5.46
CA VAL A 43 -7.35 14.70 -5.10
C VAL A 43 -7.82 14.95 -3.69
N SER A 44 -9.11 15.23 -3.53
CA SER A 44 -9.70 15.43 -2.20
C SER A 44 -10.66 14.30 -1.82
N ASP A 45 -10.74 13.27 -2.66
CA ASP A 45 -11.68 12.18 -2.46
C ASP A 45 -11.01 11.00 -1.75
N ASP A 46 -11.49 10.70 -0.55
CA ASP A 46 -10.97 9.56 0.23
C ASP A 46 -11.19 8.23 -0.48
N ASN A 47 -12.20 8.15 -1.35
CA ASN A 47 -12.47 6.94 -2.11
C ASN A 47 -11.31 6.62 -3.07
N PHE A 48 -10.67 7.63 -3.62
CA PHE A 48 -9.53 7.42 -4.49
C PHE A 48 -8.38 6.74 -3.72
N THR A 49 -8.10 7.23 -2.52
CA THR A 49 -7.04 6.65 -1.68
C THR A 49 -7.33 5.19 -1.38
N GLU A 50 -8.59 4.87 -1.03
CA GLU A 50 -8.96 3.48 -0.76
C GLU A 50 -8.83 2.60 -2.00
N GLU A 51 -9.25 3.09 -3.17
CA GLU A 51 -9.10 2.35 -4.41
C GLU A 51 -7.64 2.07 -4.73
N PHE A 52 -6.78 3.07 -4.52
CA PHE A 52 -5.35 2.92 -4.75
C PHE A 52 -4.77 1.84 -3.83
N LEU A 53 -5.13 1.90 -2.54
CA LEU A 53 -4.67 0.90 -1.58
C LEU A 53 -5.14 -0.50 -1.94
N ILE A 54 -6.40 -0.62 -2.38
CA ILE A 54 -6.94 -1.92 -2.80
C ILE A 54 -6.15 -2.47 -4.00
N LEU A 55 -5.90 -1.65 -5.00
CA LEU A 55 -5.15 -2.08 -6.18
C LEU A 55 -3.75 -2.56 -5.80
N VAL A 56 -3.07 -1.83 -4.94
CA VAL A 56 -1.73 -2.18 -4.48
C VAL A 56 -1.75 -3.48 -3.68
N LEU A 57 -2.67 -3.59 -2.73
CA LEU A 57 -2.74 -4.77 -1.86
C LEU A 57 -3.14 -6.03 -2.64
N GLU A 58 -4.02 -5.90 -3.65
CA GLU A 58 -4.37 -7.04 -4.48
C GLU A 58 -3.19 -7.51 -5.33
N ASP A 59 -2.37 -6.58 -5.83
CA ASP A 59 -1.17 -6.94 -6.56
C ASP A 59 -0.17 -7.67 -5.67
N ILE A 60 0.03 -7.18 -4.45
CA ILE A 60 0.92 -7.82 -3.49
C ILE A 60 0.40 -9.20 -3.11
N ARG A 61 -0.91 -9.32 -2.91
CA ARG A 61 -1.55 -10.58 -2.59
C ARG A 61 -1.32 -11.62 -3.69
N ASP A 62 -1.45 -11.21 -4.94
CA ASP A 62 -1.23 -12.10 -6.08
C ASP A 62 0.20 -12.59 -6.15
N ARG A 63 1.15 -11.83 -5.63
CA ARG A 63 2.56 -12.22 -5.57
C ARG A 63 2.88 -13.12 -4.38
N GLU A 64 1.91 -13.32 -3.49
CA GLU A 64 2.08 -14.17 -2.30
C GLU A 64 3.23 -13.73 -1.39
N ILE A 65 3.42 -12.43 -1.24
CA ILE A 65 4.38 -11.88 -0.29
C ILE A 65 3.64 -11.18 0.84
N SER A 66 4.27 -11.11 2.00
CA SER A 66 3.67 -10.47 3.17
C SER A 66 3.83 -8.95 3.09
N VAL A 67 2.91 -8.22 3.69
CA VAL A 67 2.95 -6.77 3.71
C VAL A 67 3.22 -6.25 5.11
N VAL A 68 4.13 -5.27 5.22
CA VAL A 68 4.42 -4.59 6.49
C VAL A 68 4.14 -3.10 6.27
N PRO A 69 2.97 -2.62 6.73
CA PRO A 69 2.61 -1.22 6.52
C PRO A 69 3.23 -0.33 7.60
N THR A 70 4.26 0.41 7.25
CA THR A 70 4.86 1.36 8.19
C THR A 70 4.24 2.75 8.06
N ALA A 71 3.60 3.05 6.94
CA ALA A 71 2.86 4.30 6.77
C ALA A 71 1.54 4.22 7.57
N PRO A 72 1.25 5.18 8.45
CA PRO A 72 0.08 5.09 9.33
C PRO A 72 -1.27 4.96 8.62
N THR A 73 -1.46 5.66 7.52
CA THR A 73 -2.73 5.59 6.78
C THR A 73 -2.95 4.20 6.20
N ILE A 74 -1.89 3.58 5.68
CA ILE A 74 -1.97 2.23 5.13
C ILE A 74 -2.22 1.23 6.24
N ALA A 75 -1.54 1.38 7.37
CA ALA A 75 -1.73 0.51 8.52
C ALA A 75 -3.18 0.54 9.01
N LYS A 76 -3.77 1.72 9.09
CA LYS A 76 -5.17 1.87 9.49
C LYS A 76 -6.11 1.19 8.52
N PHE A 77 -5.86 1.33 7.24
CA PHE A 77 -6.68 0.72 6.21
C PHE A 77 -6.67 -0.80 6.34
N ILE A 78 -5.49 -1.39 6.48
CA ILE A 78 -5.35 -2.85 6.64
C ILE A 78 -6.04 -3.33 7.91
N ARG A 79 -5.90 -2.58 9.00
CA ARG A 79 -6.53 -2.92 10.27
C ARG A 79 -8.05 -3.03 10.16
N LYS A 80 -8.66 -2.17 9.34
CA LYS A 80 -10.11 -2.14 9.15
C LYS A 80 -10.62 -3.17 8.17
N ASN A 81 -9.73 -3.82 7.42
CA ASN A 81 -10.11 -4.75 6.37
C ASN A 81 -9.55 -6.15 6.63
N ARG A 82 -10.40 -7.02 7.16
CA ARG A 82 -10.00 -8.40 7.51
C ARG A 82 -9.31 -9.12 6.36
N LYS A 83 -9.75 -8.86 5.15
CA LYS A 83 -9.19 -9.49 3.96
C LYS A 83 -7.69 -9.26 3.86
N TYR A 84 -7.23 -8.06 4.21
CA TYR A 84 -5.83 -7.69 4.09
C TYR A 84 -5.02 -7.96 5.36
N LYS A 85 -5.68 -8.13 6.50
CA LYS A 85 -4.98 -8.49 7.73
C LYS A 85 -4.22 -9.80 7.59
N LYS A 86 -4.74 -10.70 6.77
CA LYS A 86 -4.12 -12.01 6.53
C LYS A 86 -2.78 -11.90 5.81
N MET A 87 -2.49 -10.75 5.22
CA MET A 87 -1.24 -10.52 4.50
C MET A 87 -0.12 -10.06 5.44
N LEU A 88 -0.45 -9.71 6.67
CA LEU A 88 0.54 -9.29 7.65
C LEU A 88 1.35 -10.50 8.13
N PRO A 89 2.67 -10.35 8.32
CA PRO A 89 3.48 -11.43 8.89
C PRO A 89 3.01 -11.76 10.30
N VAL A 90 3.23 -13.02 10.71
CA VAL A 90 2.85 -13.47 12.04
C VAL A 90 3.54 -12.59 13.10
N GLY A 91 2.75 -12.10 14.06
CA GLY A 91 3.26 -11.29 15.15
C GLY A 91 3.42 -9.82 14.87
N ILE A 92 3.28 -9.39 13.60
CA ILE A 92 3.52 -7.99 13.24
C ILE A 92 2.51 -7.03 13.91
N LEU A 93 1.31 -7.51 14.20
CA LEU A 93 0.28 -6.68 14.83
C LEU A 93 0.65 -6.24 16.23
N SER A 94 1.50 -7.01 16.91
CA SER A 94 1.96 -6.63 18.25
C SER A 94 3.08 -5.60 18.19
N LEU A 95 3.75 -5.47 17.04
CA LEU A 95 4.83 -4.51 16.83
C LEU A 95 4.35 -3.20 16.25
N ILE A 96 3.30 -3.27 15.45
CA ILE A 96 2.70 -2.10 14.80
C ILE A 96 1.47 -1.71 15.63
N HIS A 97 1.59 -0.73 16.45
CA HIS A 97 0.48 -0.28 17.31
C HIS A 97 -0.58 0.42 16.47
N ILE A 98 -1.41 -0.37 15.81
CA ILE A 98 -2.46 0.14 14.94
C ILE A 98 -3.82 0.06 15.60
#